data_c1f9ce6d06d4f9051e8ec13ea3e9e290
#
_entry.id   c1f9ce6d06d4f9051e8ec13ea3e9e290
#
_cell.length_a   1.000
_cell.length_b   1.000
_cell.length_c   1.000
_cell.angle_alpha   90.00
_cell.angle_beta   90.00
_cell.angle_gamma   90.00
#
_symmetry.space_group_name_H-M   'P 1'
#
loop_
_entity.id
_entity.type
_entity.pdbx_description
1 polymer ?
#
loop_
_entity_poly.entity_id
_entity_poly.type
_entity_poly.pdbx_seq_one_letter_code
_entity_poly.pdbx_strand_id
1 'polypeptide(L)'
;MKKPVIALMYDFDRTLCAKDMQEYSFIPSVGMEASEFWKESNQIAVKNNMDKILAYMFLMIRAAKEKGVSITRQSFMNLGKDVVFLKGVKSWFKRINQFGESLGVEVEHYILSSGLKE
;
A
#
# COMPACT_ATOMS: atom_id res chain seq x y z
N MET A 1 29.30 -8.14 22.34
CA MET A 1 29.37 -7.95 20.88
C MET A 1 27.98 -7.54 20.37
N LYS A 2 27.94 -6.66 19.39
CA LYS A 2 26.72 -6.28 18.72
C LYS A 2 26.18 -7.49 17.92
N LYS A 3 24.89 -7.82 18.06
CA LYS A 3 24.27 -8.88 17.26
C LYS A 3 24.31 -8.51 15.78
N PRO A 4 24.52 -9.48 14.88
CA PRO A 4 24.29 -9.25 13.47
C PRO A 4 22.84 -8.87 13.21
N VAL A 5 22.62 -7.95 12.26
CA VAL A 5 21.29 -7.48 11.88
C VAL A 5 20.92 -8.04 10.50
N ILE A 6 19.73 -8.61 10.39
CA ILE A 6 19.12 -9.04 9.13
C ILE A 6 17.96 -8.10 8.84
N ALA A 7 18.06 -7.34 7.75
CA ALA A 7 16.98 -6.48 7.28
C ALA A 7 16.08 -7.24 6.29
N LEU A 8 14.79 -7.37 6.60
CA LEU A 8 13.78 -7.92 5.71
C LEU A 8 12.99 -6.78 5.09
N MET A 9 13.02 -6.70 3.78
CA MET A 9 12.33 -5.67 3.00
C MET A 9 11.14 -6.30 2.27
N TYR A 10 9.96 -5.69 2.44
CA TYR A 10 8.70 -6.19 1.88
C TYR A 10 8.14 -5.18 0.89
N ASP A 11 7.61 -5.67 -0.22
CA ASP A 11 6.57 -4.98 -0.96
C ASP A 11 5.25 -5.05 -0.16
N PHE A 12 4.34 -4.12 -0.37
CA PHE A 12 3.07 -4.07 0.35
C PHE A 12 1.91 -4.59 -0.47
N ASP A 13 1.59 -3.90 -1.57
CA ASP A 13 0.46 -4.24 -2.43
C ASP A 13 0.63 -5.63 -3.05
N ARG A 14 -0.37 -6.50 -2.89
CA ARG A 14 -0.38 -7.89 -3.37
C ARG A 14 0.75 -8.76 -2.80
N THR A 15 1.43 -8.29 -1.77
CA THR A 15 2.48 -9.02 -1.04
C THR A 15 2.08 -9.25 0.41
N LEU A 16 1.81 -8.20 1.17
CA LEU A 16 1.30 -8.28 2.54
C LEU A 16 -0.23 -8.24 2.58
N CYS A 17 -0.86 -7.67 1.59
CA CYS A 17 -2.31 -7.67 1.38
C CYS A 17 -2.67 -8.23 -0.01
N ALA A 18 -3.93 -8.62 -0.19
CA ALA A 18 -4.36 -9.36 -1.38
C ALA A 18 -4.59 -8.47 -2.62
N LYS A 19 -4.76 -7.17 -2.43
CA LYS A 19 -5.06 -6.17 -3.47
C LYS A 19 -4.12 -4.99 -3.36
N ASP A 20 -4.16 -4.10 -4.36
CA ASP A 20 -3.57 -2.78 -4.20
C ASP A 20 -4.32 -1.99 -3.12
N MET A 21 -3.64 -1.23 -2.27
CA MET A 21 -4.24 -0.59 -1.09
C MET A 21 -5.41 0.34 -1.46
N GLN A 22 -5.35 0.99 -2.61
CA GLN A 22 -6.39 1.90 -3.11
C GLN A 22 -7.71 1.18 -3.42
N GLU A 23 -7.65 -0.13 -3.71
CA GLU A 23 -8.82 -0.95 -4.09
C GLU A 23 -9.73 -1.29 -2.92
N TYR A 24 -9.24 -1.17 -1.67
CA TYR A 24 -10.04 -1.53 -0.50
C TYR A 24 -11.15 -0.54 -0.20
N SER A 25 -10.84 0.74 -0.21
CA SER A 25 -11.82 1.76 0.19
C SER A 25 -11.82 3.00 -0.68
N PHE A 26 -10.66 3.47 -1.13
CA PHE A 26 -10.60 4.71 -1.89
C PHE A 26 -11.36 4.61 -3.23
N ILE A 27 -11.03 3.63 -4.06
CA ILE A 27 -11.66 3.46 -5.39
C ILE A 27 -13.19 3.30 -5.27
N PRO A 28 -13.72 2.44 -4.36
CA PRO A 28 -15.15 2.41 -4.11
C PRO A 28 -15.74 3.74 -3.62
N SER A 29 -15.01 4.50 -2.81
CA SER A 29 -15.51 5.78 -2.28
C SER A 29 -15.73 6.84 -3.35
N VAL A 30 -15.03 6.75 -4.46
CA VAL A 30 -15.23 7.62 -5.63
C VAL A 30 -16.16 7.01 -6.69
N GLY A 31 -16.81 5.89 -6.38
CA GLY A 31 -17.81 5.25 -7.22
C GLY A 31 -17.24 4.58 -8.47
N MET A 32 -15.99 4.14 -8.43
CA MET A 32 -15.33 3.43 -9.53
C MET A 32 -15.10 1.97 -9.20
N GLU A 33 -15.02 1.14 -10.24
CA GLU A 33 -14.48 -0.20 -10.16
C GLU A 33 -12.95 -0.18 -10.29
N ALA A 34 -12.25 -1.12 -9.63
CA ALA A 34 -10.80 -1.17 -9.64
C ALA A 34 -10.23 -1.28 -11.07
N SER A 35 -10.81 -2.14 -11.91
CA SER A 35 -10.39 -2.31 -13.30
C SER A 35 -10.53 -1.03 -14.13
N GLU A 36 -11.59 -0.27 -13.90
CA GLU A 36 -11.85 1.01 -14.56
C GLU A 36 -10.84 2.07 -14.12
N PHE A 37 -10.62 2.18 -12.81
CA PHE A 37 -9.65 3.12 -12.25
C PHE A 37 -8.25 2.89 -12.82
N TRP A 38 -7.76 1.66 -12.80
CA TRP A 38 -6.43 1.34 -13.28
C TRP A 38 -6.28 1.49 -14.79
N LYS A 39 -7.33 1.18 -15.55
CA LYS A 39 -7.37 1.44 -17.00
C LYS A 39 -7.25 2.92 -17.29
N GLU A 40 -8.02 3.76 -16.62
CA GLU A 40 -7.98 5.21 -16.79
C GLU A 40 -6.65 5.81 -16.35
N SER A 41 -6.10 5.37 -15.22
CA SER A 41 -4.76 5.77 -14.74
C SER A 41 -3.68 5.46 -15.78
N ASN A 42 -3.69 4.28 -16.36
CA ASN A 42 -2.74 3.90 -17.41
C ASN A 42 -2.91 4.75 -18.68
N GLN A 43 -4.13 5.08 -19.08
CA GLN A 43 -4.39 5.98 -20.21
C GLN A 43 -3.83 7.38 -19.97
N ILE A 44 -4.00 7.91 -18.76
CA ILE A 44 -3.43 9.21 -18.36
C ILE A 44 -1.89 9.17 -18.47
N ALA A 45 -1.27 8.12 -17.96
CA ALA A 45 0.18 7.94 -18.01
C ALA A 45 0.71 7.94 -19.45
N VAL A 46 0.10 7.13 -20.32
CA VAL A 46 0.52 7.01 -21.73
C VAL A 46 0.27 8.31 -22.50
N LYS A 47 -0.93 8.87 -22.40
CA LYS A 47 -1.30 10.08 -23.14
C LYS A 47 -0.44 11.29 -22.81
N ASN A 48 0.00 11.40 -21.56
CA ASN A 48 0.75 12.56 -21.07
C ASN A 48 2.24 12.27 -20.89
N ASN A 49 2.73 11.08 -21.30
CA ASN A 49 4.08 10.63 -21.02
C ASN A 49 4.47 10.82 -19.54
N MET A 50 3.56 10.41 -18.67
CA MET A 50 3.62 10.62 -17.23
C MET A 50 4.00 9.33 -16.53
N ASP A 51 4.76 9.45 -15.43
CA ASP A 51 5.03 8.32 -14.53
C ASP A 51 3.71 7.72 -13.99
N LYS A 52 3.64 6.39 -13.89
CA LYS A 52 2.43 5.68 -13.50
C LYS A 52 1.98 6.00 -12.07
N ILE A 53 2.93 6.25 -11.17
CA ILE A 53 2.63 6.61 -9.78
C ILE A 53 2.00 8.01 -9.76
N LEU A 54 2.59 8.97 -10.47
CA LEU A 54 2.01 10.31 -10.60
C LEU A 54 0.64 10.27 -11.28
N ALA A 55 0.46 9.41 -12.27
CA ALA A 55 -0.82 9.26 -12.98
C ALA A 55 -1.94 8.77 -12.06
N TYR A 56 -1.72 7.74 -11.25
CA TYR A 56 -2.77 7.30 -10.34
C TYR A 56 -3.04 8.32 -9.23
N MET A 57 -2.03 9.01 -8.72
CA MET A 57 -2.22 10.07 -7.72
C MET A 57 -3.03 11.24 -8.29
N PHE A 58 -2.73 11.63 -9.53
CA PHE A 58 -3.52 12.65 -10.24
C PHE A 58 -4.99 12.22 -10.39
N LEU A 59 -5.23 10.97 -10.81
CA LEU A 59 -6.58 10.44 -10.94
C LEU A 59 -7.31 10.39 -9.59
N MET A 60 -6.62 9.99 -8.51
CA MET A 60 -7.21 10.01 -7.16
C MET A 60 -7.70 11.41 -6.78
N ILE A 61 -6.86 12.44 -6.98
CA ILE A 61 -7.21 13.83 -6.66
C ILE A 61 -8.42 14.29 -7.49
N ARG A 62 -8.40 14.02 -8.80
CA ARG A 62 -9.48 14.40 -9.71
C ARG A 62 -10.81 13.70 -9.34
N ALA A 63 -10.79 12.39 -9.19
CA ALA A 63 -11.99 11.61 -8.85
C ALA A 63 -12.57 12.01 -7.48
N ALA A 64 -11.71 12.24 -6.48
CA ALA A 64 -12.15 12.70 -5.17
C ALA A 64 -12.80 14.09 -5.24
N LYS A 65 -12.22 15.02 -5.99
CA LYS A 65 -12.81 16.36 -6.20
C LYS A 65 -14.17 16.29 -6.87
N GLU A 66 -14.30 15.48 -7.91
CA GLU A 66 -15.57 15.28 -8.64
C GLU A 66 -16.66 14.66 -7.78
N LYS A 67 -16.30 13.79 -6.85
CA LYS A 67 -17.26 13.09 -5.97
C LYS A 67 -17.42 13.74 -4.58
N GLY A 68 -16.70 14.82 -4.29
CA GLY A 68 -16.73 15.46 -2.97
C GLY A 68 -16.12 14.62 -1.86
N VAL A 69 -15.22 13.71 -2.18
CA VAL A 69 -14.49 12.88 -1.22
C VAL A 69 -13.30 13.67 -0.66
N SER A 70 -13.16 13.67 0.65
CA SER A 70 -12.05 14.37 1.33
C SER A 70 -10.72 13.67 1.08
N ILE A 71 -9.70 14.44 0.71
CA ILE A 71 -8.30 14.00 0.60
C ILE A 71 -7.50 14.67 1.69
N THR A 72 -7.50 14.10 2.87
CA THR A 72 -6.68 14.53 4.00
C THR A 72 -5.93 13.33 4.55
N ARG A 73 -4.87 13.57 5.32
CA ARG A 73 -4.17 12.50 6.02
C ARG A 73 -5.13 11.65 6.85
N GLN A 74 -6.04 12.29 7.59
CA GLN A 74 -7.00 11.59 8.43
C GLN A 74 -7.98 10.74 7.62
N SER A 75 -8.44 11.22 6.46
CA SER A 75 -9.32 10.42 5.59
C SER A 75 -8.61 9.17 5.05
N PHE A 76 -7.36 9.28 4.61
CA PHE A 76 -6.57 8.14 4.19
C PHE A 76 -6.29 7.14 5.31
N MET A 77 -5.94 7.61 6.50
CA MET A 77 -5.79 6.74 7.68
C MET A 77 -7.07 5.96 7.98
N ASN A 78 -8.23 6.58 7.83
CA ASN A 78 -9.52 5.91 8.00
C ASN A 78 -9.77 4.84 6.92
N LEU A 79 -9.44 5.14 5.66
CA LEU A 79 -9.55 4.19 4.56
C LEU A 79 -8.60 2.99 4.72
N GLY A 80 -7.43 3.20 5.30
CA GLY A 80 -6.46 2.15 5.57
C GLY A 80 -6.95 1.05 6.53
N LYS A 81 -7.98 1.33 7.34
CA LYS A 81 -8.58 0.34 8.26
C LYS A 81 -9.23 -0.84 7.55
N ASP A 82 -9.62 -0.67 6.29
CA ASP A 82 -10.29 -1.70 5.50
C ASP A 82 -9.31 -2.64 4.78
N VAL A 83 -8.01 -2.38 4.85
CA VAL A 83 -6.97 -3.22 4.25
C VAL A 83 -6.97 -4.59 4.92
N VAL A 84 -7.05 -5.64 4.10
CA VAL A 84 -7.06 -7.04 4.56
C VAL A 84 -5.71 -7.67 4.27
N PHE A 85 -5.02 -8.07 5.32
CA PHE A 85 -3.75 -8.78 5.20
C PHE A 85 -3.94 -10.24 4.78
N LEU A 86 -2.97 -10.74 4.02
CA LEU A 86 -2.89 -12.16 3.70
C LEU A 86 -2.73 -12.99 4.99
N LYS A 87 -3.20 -14.25 4.92
CA LYS A 87 -3.11 -15.17 6.05
C LYS A 87 -1.65 -15.33 6.53
N GLY A 88 -1.45 -15.17 7.83
CA GLY A 88 -0.15 -15.33 8.47
C GLY A 88 0.66 -14.05 8.61
N VAL A 89 0.35 -12.98 7.86
CA VAL A 89 1.11 -11.72 7.91
C VAL A 89 1.14 -11.12 9.31
N LYS A 90 0.00 -11.04 10.00
CA LYS A 90 -0.09 -10.44 11.34
C LYS A 90 0.79 -11.14 12.39
N SER A 91 1.00 -12.44 12.26
CA SER A 91 1.84 -13.22 13.18
C SER A 91 3.29 -13.39 12.70
N TRP A 92 3.56 -13.09 11.44
CA TRP A 92 4.87 -13.28 10.82
C TRP A 92 5.98 -12.52 11.53
N PHE A 93 5.78 -11.23 11.76
CA PHE A 93 6.80 -10.35 12.34
C PHE A 93 7.27 -10.86 13.71
N LYS A 94 6.34 -11.22 14.57
CA LYS A 94 6.67 -11.78 15.88
C LYS A 94 7.40 -13.12 15.76
N ARG A 95 6.94 -14.00 14.89
CA ARG A 95 7.55 -15.35 14.72
C ARG A 95 8.97 -15.25 14.19
N ILE A 96 9.21 -14.43 13.17
CA ILE A 96 10.54 -14.31 12.59
C ILE A 96 11.52 -13.61 13.54
N ASN A 97 11.05 -12.63 14.33
CA ASN A 97 11.87 -12.01 15.36
C ASN A 97 12.30 -13.01 16.42
N GLN A 98 11.39 -13.84 16.93
CA GLN A 98 11.70 -14.89 17.90
C GLN A 98 12.68 -15.92 17.33
N PHE A 99 12.52 -16.30 16.07
CA PHE A 99 13.43 -17.20 15.39
C PHE A 99 14.82 -16.58 15.25
N GLY A 100 14.91 -15.32 14.84
CA GLY A 100 16.18 -14.57 14.77
C GLY A 100 16.89 -14.50 16.12
N GLU A 101 16.15 -14.19 17.19
CA GLU A 101 16.68 -14.19 18.55
C GLU A 101 17.29 -15.54 18.94
N SER A 102 16.62 -16.65 18.60
CA SER A 102 17.13 -18.00 18.88
C SER A 102 18.44 -18.32 18.16
N LEU A 103 18.73 -17.62 17.06
CA LEU A 103 19.96 -17.73 16.29
C LEU A 103 21.00 -16.65 16.64
N GLY A 104 20.70 -15.78 17.61
CA GLY A 104 21.60 -14.70 18.04
C GLY A 104 21.68 -13.53 17.06
N VAL A 105 20.68 -13.36 16.17
CA VAL A 105 20.57 -12.25 15.23
C VAL A 105 19.40 -11.33 15.56
N GLU A 106 19.51 -10.07 15.19
CA GLU A 106 18.43 -9.09 15.24
C GLU A 106 17.75 -9.03 13.87
N VAL A 107 16.42 -9.00 13.84
CA VAL A 107 15.63 -8.89 12.60
C VAL A 107 14.94 -7.54 12.56
N GLU A 108 15.22 -6.77 11.51
CA GLU A 108 14.57 -5.50 11.22
C GLU A 108 13.62 -5.66 10.03
N HIS A 109 12.52 -4.92 10.05
CA HIS A 109 11.49 -4.99 9.02
C HIS A 109 11.29 -3.62 8.34
N TYR A 110 11.28 -3.62 7.02
CA TYR A 110 11.09 -2.43 6.20
C TYR A 110 10.06 -2.70 5.12
N ILE A 111 9.15 -1.74 4.92
CA ILE A 111 8.19 -1.77 3.82
C ILE A 111 8.66 -0.82 2.74
N LEU A 112 8.84 -1.33 1.52
CA LEU A 112 9.16 -0.57 0.33
C LEU A 112 7.94 -0.58 -0.59
N SER A 113 7.27 0.56 -0.70
CA SER A 113 6.03 0.67 -1.47
C SER A 113 6.00 1.99 -2.24
N SER A 114 5.38 1.96 -3.41
CA SER A 114 4.99 3.16 -4.18
C SER A 114 3.57 3.63 -3.85
N GLY A 115 2.92 3.01 -2.87
CA GLY A 115 1.62 3.41 -2.35
C GLY A 115 1.70 4.57 -1.36
N LEU A 116 0.58 4.87 -0.73
CA LEU A 116 0.47 5.91 0.28
C LEU A 116 0.92 5.37 1.65
N LYS A 117 1.57 6.20 2.43
CA LYS A 117 2.05 5.85 3.77
C LYS A 117 0.90 5.73 4.78
N GLU A 118 -0.07 6.59 4.67
CA GLU A 118 -1.26 6.68 5.51
C GLU A 118 -2.20 5.50 5.33
#